data_9483f52e795228eca86685de351c5ec3
#
_entry.id   9483f52e795228eca86685de351c5ec3
#
_cell.length_a   1.000
_cell.length_b   1.000
_cell.length_c   1.000
_cell.angle_alpha   90.00
_cell.angle_beta   90.00
_cell.angle_gamma   90.00
#
_symmetry.space_group_name_H-M   'P 1'
#
loop_
_entity.id
_entity.type
_entity.pdbx_description
1 polymer ?
#
loop_
_entity_poly.entity_id
_entity_poly.type
_entity_poly.pdbx_seq_one_letter_code
_entity_poly.pdbx_strand_id
1 'polypeptide(L)'
;MRTITTPVELKVLMNHIYELHKGVRHMVLFTCNKKYSELAIQRLESQGIPYLLQPAGQQNLNVYFGRRECLEAIRLIVTRPLNQLTPEEDFILGAMLGYDLCAQCERYCKRKKGKCGCGGTCDGHCINKN
;
A
#
# COMPACT_ATOMS: atom_id res chain seq x y z
N MET A 1 -24.74 26.87 16.59
CA MET A 1 -24.14 25.58 16.68
C MET A 1 -23.32 25.29 15.48
N ARG A 2 -22.17 24.79 15.67
CA ARG A 2 -21.26 24.58 14.58
C ARG A 2 -21.22 23.12 14.17
N THR A 3 -21.25 22.89 12.87
CA THR A 3 -21.17 21.56 12.34
C THR A 3 -19.71 21.18 12.15
N ILE A 4 -19.37 20.02 12.63
CA ILE A 4 -18.02 19.49 12.45
C ILE A 4 -18.01 18.57 11.25
N THR A 5 -17.26 18.96 10.23
CA THR A 5 -17.17 18.16 9.01
C THR A 5 -16.00 17.21 9.13
N THR A 6 -16.26 15.95 8.88
CA THR A 6 -15.19 14.95 8.87
C THR A 6 -14.32 15.16 7.64
N PRO A 7 -12.99 15.27 7.82
CA PRO A 7 -12.10 15.39 6.67
C PRO A 7 -12.28 14.21 5.71
N VAL A 8 -12.07 14.48 4.43
CA VAL A 8 -12.21 13.45 3.41
C VAL A 8 -11.26 12.27 3.70
N GLU A 9 -10.06 12.60 4.16
CA GLU A 9 -9.09 11.56 4.47
C GLU A 9 -9.61 10.58 5.51
N LEU A 10 -10.32 11.08 6.51
CA LEU A 10 -10.87 10.20 7.53
C LEU A 10 -12.05 9.38 7.02
N LYS A 11 -12.81 9.93 6.10
CA LYS A 11 -13.89 9.16 5.49
C LYS A 11 -13.31 8.00 4.69
N VAL A 12 -12.24 8.24 3.95
CA VAL A 12 -11.57 7.19 3.20
C VAL A 12 -11.05 6.12 4.14
N LEU A 13 -10.42 6.54 5.23
CA LEU A 13 -9.91 5.62 6.23
C LEU A 13 -11.03 4.74 6.80
N MET A 14 -12.15 5.34 7.14
CA MET A 14 -13.25 4.59 7.72
C MET A 14 -13.82 3.58 6.74
N ASN A 15 -13.82 3.93 5.46
CA ASN A 15 -14.26 3.00 4.44
C ASN A 15 -13.30 1.81 4.35
N HIS A 16 -12.00 2.06 4.42
CA HIS A 16 -11.02 0.99 4.42
C HIS A 16 -11.16 0.09 5.65
N ILE A 17 -11.42 0.68 6.81
CA ILE A 17 -11.65 -0.09 8.02
C ILE A 17 -12.87 -0.99 7.85
N TYR A 18 -13.91 -0.47 7.24
CA TYR A 18 -15.10 -1.26 6.96
C TYR A 18 -14.74 -2.48 6.09
N GLU A 19 -13.98 -2.26 5.02
CA GLU A 19 -13.58 -3.34 4.13
C GLU A 19 -12.74 -4.38 4.85
N LEU A 20 -11.89 -3.93 5.76
CA LEU A 20 -11.08 -4.84 6.55
C LEU A 20 -11.97 -5.71 7.43
N HIS A 21 -12.93 -5.11 8.11
CA HIS A 21 -13.85 -5.87 8.97
C HIS A 21 -14.70 -6.85 8.17
N LYS A 22 -15.02 -6.50 6.94
CA LYS A 22 -15.81 -7.37 6.08
C LYS A 22 -14.99 -8.51 5.48
N GLY A 23 -13.67 -8.48 5.66
CA GLY A 23 -12.83 -9.51 5.09
C GLY A 23 -12.51 -9.33 3.62
N VAL A 24 -12.89 -8.19 3.06
CA VAL A 24 -12.57 -7.88 1.67
C VAL A 24 -11.07 -7.67 1.50
N ARG A 25 -10.45 -7.13 2.54
CA ARG A 25 -9.01 -6.90 2.54
C ARG A 25 -8.41 -7.45 3.81
N HIS A 26 -7.16 -7.88 3.72
CA HIS A 26 -6.43 -8.34 4.91
C HIS A 26 -5.47 -7.27 5.40
N MET A 27 -5.11 -6.33 4.57
CA MET A 27 -4.22 -5.23 4.91
C MET A 27 -4.54 -4.06 4.01
N VAL A 28 -4.36 -2.85 4.55
CA VAL A 28 -4.59 -1.62 3.81
C VAL A 28 -3.38 -0.72 3.96
N LEU A 29 -3.05 -0.01 2.90
CA LEU A 29 -2.08 1.08 2.94
C LEU A 29 -2.85 2.37 2.70
N PHE A 30 -2.76 3.26 3.68
CA PHE A 30 -3.47 4.53 3.65
C PHE A 30 -2.45 5.65 3.83
N THR A 31 -2.44 6.59 2.90
CA THR A 31 -1.52 7.74 2.98
C THR A 31 -2.34 8.97 3.35
N CYS A 32 -1.92 9.64 4.39
CA CYS A 32 -2.62 10.84 4.83
C CYS A 32 -1.63 11.95 5.15
N ASN A 33 -2.14 13.17 5.14
CA ASN A 33 -1.36 14.31 5.57
C ASN A 33 -1.10 14.18 7.06
N LYS A 34 0.10 14.56 7.50
CA LYS A 34 0.49 14.40 8.91
C LYS A 34 -0.47 15.09 9.87
N LYS A 35 -1.13 16.16 9.42
CA LYS A 35 -2.04 16.86 10.31
C LYS A 35 -3.26 16.02 10.70
N TYR A 36 -3.55 14.96 9.95
CA TYR A 36 -4.65 14.06 10.28
C TYR A 36 -4.17 12.76 10.90
N SER A 37 -2.86 12.58 11.02
CA SER A 37 -2.34 11.29 11.44
C SER A 37 -2.79 10.90 12.84
N GLU A 38 -2.85 11.85 13.74
CA GLU A 38 -3.28 11.56 15.11
C GLU A 38 -4.70 11.03 15.16
N LEU A 39 -5.59 11.65 14.38
CA LEU A 39 -6.97 11.20 14.32
C LEU A 39 -7.07 9.81 13.71
N ALA A 40 -6.27 9.56 12.66
CA ALA A 40 -6.27 8.24 12.03
C ALA A 40 -5.80 7.18 13.02
N ILE A 41 -4.72 7.46 13.73
CA ILE A 41 -4.18 6.51 14.70
C ILE A 41 -5.17 6.25 15.82
N GLN A 42 -5.81 7.31 16.33
CA GLN A 42 -6.82 7.14 17.36
C GLN A 42 -7.95 6.23 16.91
N ARG A 43 -8.37 6.40 15.66
CA ARG A 43 -9.45 5.59 15.12
C ARG A 43 -9.04 4.12 15.05
N LEU A 44 -7.82 3.84 14.60
CA LEU A 44 -7.32 2.48 14.52
C LEU A 44 -7.18 1.86 15.90
N GLU A 45 -6.63 2.63 16.84
CA GLU A 45 -6.43 2.11 18.20
C GLU A 45 -7.77 1.86 18.90
N SER A 46 -8.76 2.70 18.66
CA SER A 46 -10.06 2.52 19.28
C SER A 46 -10.72 1.23 18.81
N GLN A 47 -10.33 0.71 17.65
CA GLN A 47 -10.89 -0.52 17.12
C GLN A 47 -9.95 -1.70 17.27
N GLY A 48 -8.84 -1.51 17.95
CA GLY A 48 -7.90 -2.60 18.18
C GLY A 48 -7.20 -3.09 16.94
N ILE A 49 -7.06 -2.24 15.93
CA ILE A 49 -6.44 -2.62 14.68
C ILE A 49 -4.94 -2.31 14.73
N PRO A 50 -4.07 -3.31 14.55
CA PRO A 50 -2.63 -3.03 14.53
C PRO A 50 -2.25 -2.24 13.29
N TYR A 51 -1.19 -1.45 13.43
CA TYR A 51 -0.75 -0.60 12.32
C TYR A 51 0.74 -0.38 12.38
N LEU A 52 1.30 0.06 11.24
CA LEU A 52 2.69 0.49 11.10
C LEU A 52 2.70 1.85 10.41
N LEU A 53 3.66 2.68 10.76
CA LEU A 53 3.79 4.02 10.21
C LEU A 53 5.07 4.14 9.41
N GLN A 54 5.01 4.87 8.30
CA GLN A 54 6.17 5.13 7.47
C GLN A 54 6.07 6.55 6.92
N PRO A 55 7.09 7.38 7.12
CA PRO A 55 7.05 8.73 6.53
C PRO A 55 6.95 8.65 5.00
N ALA A 56 6.18 9.56 4.43
CA ALA A 56 6.01 9.65 2.98
C ALA A 56 6.26 11.09 2.57
N GLY A 57 7.54 11.46 2.49
CA GLY A 57 7.92 12.83 2.29
C GLY A 57 7.77 13.61 3.58
N GLN A 58 7.73 14.94 3.47
CA GLN A 58 7.69 15.79 4.64
C GLN A 58 6.29 16.04 5.15
N GLN A 59 5.29 15.91 4.28
CA GLN A 59 3.93 16.28 4.63
C GLN A 59 3.02 15.10 4.90
N ASN A 60 3.40 13.91 4.45
CA ASN A 60 2.50 12.78 4.47
C ASN A 60 3.05 11.62 5.27
N LEU A 61 2.16 10.71 5.61
CA LEU A 61 2.49 9.53 6.39
C LEU A 61 1.76 8.35 5.78
N ASN A 62 2.49 7.27 5.55
CA ASN A 62 1.89 6.02 5.13
C ASN A 62 1.51 5.22 6.36
N VAL A 63 0.25 4.80 6.42
CA VAL A 63 -0.25 4.00 7.53
C VAL A 63 -0.65 2.64 6.95
N TYR A 64 0.06 1.61 7.36
CA TYR A 64 -0.29 0.23 7.01
C TYR A 64 -1.08 -0.33 8.18
N PHE A 65 -2.24 -0.89 7.92
CA PHE A 65 -3.01 -1.47 9.02
C PHE A 65 -3.76 -2.71 8.53
N GLY A 66 -4.07 -3.59 9.47
CA GLY A 66 -4.78 -4.81 9.15
C GLY A 66 -4.32 -5.96 10.01
N ARG A 67 -4.29 -7.16 9.43
CA ARG A 67 -3.94 -8.35 10.16
C ARG A 67 -2.48 -8.33 10.57
N ARG A 68 -2.23 -8.78 11.79
CA ARG A 68 -0.89 -8.71 12.39
C ARG A 68 0.14 -9.46 11.54
N GLU A 69 -0.23 -10.64 11.06
CA GLU A 69 0.72 -11.43 10.27
C GLU A 69 1.08 -10.74 8.96
N CYS A 70 0.15 -9.98 8.39
CA CYS A 70 0.45 -9.20 7.18
C CYS A 70 1.41 -8.06 7.49
N LEU A 71 1.19 -7.38 8.61
CA LEU A 71 2.05 -6.28 9.00
C LEU A 71 3.46 -6.73 9.32
N GLU A 72 3.60 -7.90 9.94
CA GLU A 72 4.92 -8.43 10.22
C GLU A 72 5.68 -8.76 8.95
N ALA A 73 4.99 -9.32 7.96
CA ALA A 73 5.61 -9.59 6.67
C ALA A 73 6.02 -8.29 5.98
N ILE A 74 5.14 -7.30 6.00
CA ILE A 74 5.42 -6.03 5.34
C ILE A 74 6.61 -5.32 5.98
N ARG A 75 6.74 -5.43 7.30
CA ARG A 75 7.88 -4.82 7.99
C ARG A 75 9.21 -5.35 7.46
N LEU A 76 9.24 -6.61 7.09
CA LEU A 76 10.46 -7.23 6.58
C LEU A 76 10.67 -6.94 5.09
N ILE A 77 9.60 -6.72 4.35
CA ILE A 77 9.66 -6.54 2.91
C ILE A 77 9.89 -5.07 2.53
N VAL A 78 9.14 -4.17 3.15
CA VAL A 78 9.18 -2.75 2.80
C VAL A 78 10.11 -2.04 3.77
N THR A 79 11.40 -2.01 3.42
CA THR A 79 12.43 -1.41 4.27
C THR A 79 12.95 -0.10 3.71
N ARG A 80 12.32 0.41 2.66
CA ARG A 80 12.74 1.64 1.99
C ARG A 80 11.49 2.40 1.53
N PRO A 81 11.65 3.65 1.10
CA PRO A 81 10.49 4.42 0.61
C PRO A 81 9.79 3.71 -0.54
N LEU A 82 8.50 3.94 -0.66
CA LEU A 82 7.70 3.23 -1.66
C LEU A 82 8.17 3.47 -3.09
N ASN A 83 8.70 4.66 -3.36
CA ASN A 83 9.18 4.96 -4.70
C ASN A 83 10.55 4.36 -5.00
N GLN A 84 11.14 3.65 -4.03
CA GLN A 84 12.44 3.01 -4.19
C GLN A 84 12.36 1.50 -4.07
N LEU A 85 11.16 0.95 -4.06
CA LEU A 85 10.99 -0.50 -3.98
C LEU A 85 11.50 -1.17 -5.24
N THR A 86 12.10 -2.34 -5.08
CA THR A 86 12.44 -3.16 -6.25
C THR A 86 11.15 -3.63 -6.90
N PRO A 87 11.22 -4.06 -8.18
CA PRO A 87 10.01 -4.59 -8.83
C PRO A 87 9.38 -5.72 -8.04
N GLU A 88 10.19 -6.58 -7.43
CA GLU A 88 9.67 -7.69 -6.64
C GLU A 88 8.96 -7.20 -5.39
N GLU A 89 9.57 -6.25 -4.68
CA GLU A 89 8.93 -5.70 -3.49
C GLU A 89 7.63 -5.00 -3.82
N ASP A 90 7.61 -4.26 -4.92
CA ASP A 90 6.41 -3.59 -5.37
C ASP A 90 5.30 -4.59 -5.70
N PHE A 91 5.66 -5.69 -6.36
CA PHE A 91 4.71 -6.72 -6.71
C PHE A 91 4.12 -7.37 -5.45
N ILE A 92 4.98 -7.71 -4.50
CA ILE A 92 4.53 -8.35 -3.26
C ILE A 92 3.58 -7.42 -2.50
N LEU A 93 3.96 -6.16 -2.38
CA LEU A 93 3.11 -5.20 -1.68
C LEU A 93 1.75 -5.07 -2.34
N GLY A 94 1.72 -4.93 -3.68
CA GLY A 94 0.48 -4.80 -4.40
C GLY A 94 -0.42 -6.02 -4.20
N ALA A 95 0.17 -7.22 -4.25
CA ALA A 95 -0.59 -8.44 -4.02
C ALA A 95 -1.16 -8.48 -2.61
N MET A 96 -0.37 -8.08 -1.61
CA MET A 96 -0.82 -8.08 -0.23
C MET A 96 -1.93 -7.07 0.03
N LEU A 97 -1.92 -5.97 -0.73
CA LEU A 97 -2.97 -4.96 -0.61
C LEU A 97 -4.25 -5.35 -1.32
N GLY A 98 -4.23 -6.48 -2.04
CA GLY A 98 -5.43 -6.96 -2.71
C GLY A 98 -5.69 -6.29 -4.04
N TYR A 99 -4.66 -5.70 -4.65
CA TYR A 99 -4.81 -5.11 -5.96
C TYR A 99 -4.97 -6.22 -7.00
N ASP A 100 -5.56 -5.85 -8.15
CA ASP A 100 -5.78 -6.82 -9.22
C ASP A 100 -4.46 -7.52 -9.59
N LEU A 101 -4.47 -8.83 -9.49
CA LEU A 101 -3.26 -9.62 -9.71
C LEU A 101 -2.73 -9.46 -11.13
N CYS A 102 -3.62 -9.45 -12.12
CA CYS A 102 -3.18 -9.32 -13.51
C CYS A 102 -2.51 -7.97 -13.74
N ALA A 103 -3.08 -6.91 -13.18
CA ALA A 103 -2.48 -5.59 -13.29
C ALA A 103 -1.11 -5.53 -12.60
N GLN A 104 -0.99 -6.21 -11.46
CA GLN A 104 0.29 -6.24 -10.76
C GLN A 104 1.33 -7.01 -11.56
N CYS A 105 0.93 -8.08 -12.21
CA CYS A 105 1.84 -8.83 -13.06
C CYS A 105 2.31 -8.00 -14.24
N GLU A 106 1.40 -7.26 -14.87
CA GLU A 106 1.79 -6.38 -15.97
C GLU A 106 2.76 -5.30 -15.53
N ARG A 107 2.50 -4.72 -14.38
CA ARG A 107 3.38 -3.69 -13.83
C ARG A 107 4.77 -4.26 -13.53
N TYR A 108 4.81 -5.45 -12.94
CA TYR A 108 6.06 -6.11 -12.64
C TYR A 108 6.86 -6.37 -13.91
N CYS A 109 6.21 -6.92 -14.92
CA CYS A 109 6.89 -7.22 -16.17
C CYS A 109 7.43 -5.97 -16.84
N LYS A 110 6.67 -4.88 -16.83
CA LYS A 110 7.13 -3.62 -17.39
C LYS A 110 8.37 -3.11 -16.67
N ARG A 111 8.37 -3.17 -15.37
CA ARG A 111 9.50 -2.67 -14.60
C ARG A 111 10.73 -3.51 -14.78
N LYS A 112 10.57 -4.84 -14.88
CA LYS A 112 11.73 -5.72 -15.11
C LYS A 112 12.29 -5.54 -16.51
N LYS A 113 11.43 -5.40 -17.51
CA LYS A 113 11.90 -5.17 -18.87
C LYS A 113 12.66 -3.86 -18.99
N GLY A 114 12.14 -2.81 -18.36
CA GLY A 114 12.84 -1.54 -18.38
C GLY A 114 14.23 -1.67 -17.78
N LYS A 115 14.38 -2.55 -16.79
CA LYS A 115 15.66 -2.74 -16.14
C LYS A 115 16.61 -3.59 -16.95
N CYS A 116 16.13 -4.46 -17.79
CA CYS A 116 17.04 -5.27 -18.57
C CYS A 116 17.63 -4.49 -19.74
N GLY A 117 17.19 -3.28 -19.95
CA GLY A 117 17.80 -2.41 -20.94
C GLY A 117 17.64 -2.89 -22.35
N CYS A 118 16.65 -3.70 -22.62
CA CYS A 118 16.49 -4.27 -23.95
C CYS A 118 15.64 -3.43 -24.86
N GLY A 119 15.09 -2.36 -24.37
CA GLY A 119 14.29 -1.50 -25.21
C GLY A 119 13.17 -2.21 -25.92
N GLY A 120 12.59 -3.19 -25.28
CA GLY A 120 11.51 -3.92 -25.90
C GLY A 120 11.95 -5.14 -26.67
N THR A 121 13.24 -5.38 -26.74
CA THR A 121 13.73 -6.53 -27.49
C THR A 121 14.44 -7.51 -26.57
N CYS A 122 13.85 -7.82 -25.47
CA CYS A 122 14.41 -8.78 -24.53
C CYS A 122 14.21 -10.18 -25.03
N ASP A 123 14.80 -10.50 -26.12
CA ASP A 123 14.57 -11.79 -26.75
C ASP A 123 14.98 -12.91 -25.83
N GLY A 124 14.14 -13.89 -25.74
CA GLY A 124 14.43 -15.05 -24.93
C GLY A 124 14.22 -14.85 -23.46
N HIS A 125 14.13 -13.63 -23.02
CA HIS A 125 13.92 -13.35 -21.61
C HIS A 125 12.56 -12.79 -21.32
N CYS A 126 11.89 -12.29 -22.34
CA CYS A 126 10.60 -11.66 -22.15
C CYS A 126 9.53 -12.59 -22.69
N ILE A 127 8.66 -13.00 -21.79
CA ILE A 127 7.58 -13.91 -22.17
C ILE A 127 6.67 -13.33 -23.21
N ASN A 128 6.56 -12.03 -23.19
CA ASN A 128 5.66 -11.35 -24.10
C ASN A 128 6.04 -11.49 -25.54
N LYS A 129 7.05 -12.27 -25.82
CA LYS A 129 7.34 -12.58 -27.20
C LYS A 129 6.18 -13.25 -27.87
N ASN A 130 5.38 -13.90 -27.10
CA ASN A 130 4.19 -14.51 -27.68
C ASN A 130 3.23 -13.48 -28.14
#